data_eea6621f94c50df68c9ea32292e4f3ad
#
_entry.id   eea6621f94c50df68c9ea32292e4f3ad
#
_cell.length_a   1.000
_cell.length_b   1.000
_cell.length_c   1.000
_cell.angle_alpha   90.00
_cell.angle_beta   90.00
_cell.angle_gamma   90.00
#
_symmetry.space_group_name_H-M   'P 1'
#
loop_
_entity.id
_entity.type
_entity.pdbx_description
1 polymer ?
#
loop_
_entity_poly.entity_id
_entity_poly.type
_entity_poly.pdbx_seq_one_letter_code
_entity_poly.pdbx_strand_id
1 'polypeptide(L)'
;MTPEELSEAIALALEETISSGQLTLVEGAELPAVRVERPKSREHGDWATNVALQLAKKVGKNPREAAALLAEKIGAIPGVASVDIAGPGFLNITLDAAAAGELAATIVEAGEAYGRSDKFAGKTINLEFVSANPTGPIHLGGTRWAAVGDALARVLEAEGANVVREYYFNDHGTQIDRFVRSLIAAARGEETPEDGYAGAYIVDIKDQILAQRPDALETENPEEIFREIGTHLMFDQIKESLAAFGTHFDVFFHENSVFEGGKVDALLDTMRENGQLFEADGAWWMRTTDYGDDKDRVVIKSDGNHAYVAGDIAYYQDKMTRAENPADVAIYMLGADHNGYVGRLKAIAQILGYRADQIEVMIGQLVNLVKDGKPVRMSKRAGTVVTLEDLVEAVGVDAARYELTRYSVDTPIDIDLGLLTSKSNENPVYYVQYARARTAAVARNAAEAGVKVEDGVDTSLLDSAADGELLAVLGQFPAAVRDAAKFYEPHRVNRYLEQLASAYHSWYGVSRVAPKADEEVTDLHRTRLLLNNAAQQVLANGLNLLGVSAPERM
;
A
#
# COMPACT_ATOMS: atom_id res chain seq x y z
N MET A 1 -20.78 -1.81 19.10
CA MET A 1 -19.63 -1.01 19.60
C MET A 1 -18.38 -1.40 18.84
N THR A 2 -17.79 -0.44 18.14
CA THR A 2 -16.54 -0.64 17.41
C THR A 2 -15.32 -0.55 18.35
N PRO A 3 -14.14 -1.07 17.97
CA PRO A 3 -12.91 -0.87 18.75
C PRO A 3 -12.54 0.59 18.93
N GLU A 4 -12.86 1.44 17.96
CA GLU A 4 -12.63 2.88 18.01
C GLU A 4 -13.55 3.52 19.07
N GLU A 5 -14.84 3.24 19.02
CA GLU A 5 -15.82 3.72 20.04
C GLU A 5 -15.42 3.27 21.45
N LEU A 6 -14.97 2.01 21.60
CA LEU A 6 -14.49 1.50 22.88
C LEU A 6 -13.21 2.24 23.33
N SER A 7 -12.28 2.49 22.41
CA SER A 7 -11.05 3.25 22.72
C SER A 7 -11.35 4.68 23.16
N GLU A 8 -12.31 5.35 22.50
CA GLU A 8 -12.77 6.70 22.86
C GLU A 8 -13.46 6.70 24.22
N ALA A 9 -14.36 5.75 24.46
CA ALA A 9 -15.04 5.62 25.75
C ALA A 9 -14.04 5.37 26.91
N ILE A 10 -13.02 4.56 26.68
CA ILE A 10 -11.94 4.34 27.66
C ILE A 10 -11.11 5.63 27.86
N ALA A 11 -10.85 6.39 26.81
CA ALA A 11 -10.11 7.65 26.92
C ALA A 11 -10.90 8.66 27.77
N LEU A 12 -12.21 8.77 27.56
CA LEU A 12 -13.10 9.61 28.38
C LEU A 12 -13.12 9.16 29.86
N ALA A 13 -13.21 7.86 30.11
CA ALA A 13 -13.14 7.30 31.46
C ALA A 13 -11.79 7.60 32.15
N LEU A 14 -10.71 7.63 31.38
CA LEU A 14 -9.38 8.00 31.85
C LEU A 14 -9.31 9.48 32.22
N GLU A 15 -9.80 10.36 31.36
CA GLU A 15 -9.89 11.81 31.61
C GLU A 15 -10.73 12.11 32.83
N GLU A 16 -11.86 11.43 33.00
CA GLU A 16 -12.74 11.56 34.19
C GLU A 16 -12.01 11.12 35.46
N THR A 17 -11.23 10.04 35.40
CA THR A 17 -10.47 9.53 36.56
C THR A 17 -9.39 10.53 37.01
N ILE A 18 -8.79 11.28 36.10
CA ILE A 18 -7.83 12.34 36.42
C ILE A 18 -8.54 13.59 36.89
N SER A 19 -9.59 14.05 36.19
CA SER A 19 -10.31 15.28 36.55
C SER A 19 -11.04 15.20 37.89
N SER A 20 -11.50 14.00 38.27
CA SER A 20 -12.09 13.74 39.59
C SER A 20 -11.06 13.64 40.73
N GLY A 21 -9.78 13.70 40.44
CA GLY A 21 -8.69 13.61 41.42
C GLY A 21 -8.44 12.20 41.97
N GLN A 22 -9.05 11.17 41.39
CA GLN A 22 -8.79 9.77 41.78
C GLN A 22 -7.36 9.33 41.42
N LEU A 23 -6.84 9.88 40.33
CA LEU A 23 -5.44 9.78 39.93
C LEU A 23 -4.90 11.17 39.60
N THR A 24 -3.61 11.40 39.86
CA THR A 24 -2.95 12.67 39.57
C THR A 24 -1.73 12.39 38.69
N LEU A 25 -1.62 13.07 37.56
CA LEU A 25 -0.46 12.97 36.68
C LEU A 25 0.77 13.57 37.36
N VAL A 26 1.93 12.95 37.20
CA VAL A 26 3.21 13.55 37.57
C VAL A 26 3.47 14.79 36.71
N GLU A 27 4.22 15.76 37.25
CA GLU A 27 4.47 17.04 36.57
C GLU A 27 5.04 16.83 35.15
N GLY A 28 4.40 17.46 34.16
CA GLY A 28 4.77 17.36 32.75
C GLY A 28 4.35 16.08 32.02
N ALA A 29 3.61 15.18 32.67
CA ALA A 29 3.09 13.99 32.00
C ALA A 29 1.78 14.25 31.28
N GLU A 30 1.64 13.71 30.07
CA GLU A 30 0.41 13.68 29.29
C GLU A 30 -0.28 12.32 29.42
N LEU A 31 -1.62 12.31 29.22
CA LEU A 31 -2.38 11.06 29.18
C LEU A 31 -1.88 10.12 28.08
N PRO A 32 -1.84 8.80 28.33
CA PRO A 32 -1.49 7.84 27.30
C PRO A 32 -2.61 7.76 26.26
N ALA A 33 -2.23 7.57 24.98
CA ALA A 33 -3.18 7.25 23.95
C ALA A 33 -3.80 5.86 24.22
N VAL A 34 -5.13 5.80 24.22
CA VAL A 34 -5.86 4.54 24.40
C VAL A 34 -5.92 3.78 23.09
N ARG A 35 -5.60 2.49 23.16
CA ARG A 35 -5.78 1.54 22.06
C ARG A 35 -6.33 0.24 22.63
N VAL A 36 -7.29 -0.33 21.93
CA VAL A 36 -7.74 -1.70 22.17
C VAL A 36 -7.23 -2.59 21.03
N GLU A 37 -6.82 -3.79 21.40
CA GLU A 37 -6.28 -4.79 20.48
C GLU A 37 -6.98 -6.13 20.76
N ARG A 38 -7.01 -7.00 19.76
CA ARG A 38 -7.55 -8.33 19.95
C ARG A 38 -6.60 -9.15 20.84
N PRO A 39 -7.09 -9.80 21.92
CA PRO A 39 -6.26 -10.69 22.72
C PRO A 39 -5.86 -11.93 21.92
N LYS A 40 -4.74 -12.57 22.31
CA LYS A 40 -4.24 -13.78 21.64
C LYS A 40 -5.19 -14.98 21.72
N SER A 41 -5.99 -15.04 22.77
CA SER A 41 -7.03 -16.06 22.99
C SER A 41 -8.32 -15.37 23.37
N ARG A 42 -9.43 -15.84 22.85
CA ARG A 42 -10.76 -15.32 23.17
C ARG A 42 -11.20 -15.59 24.61
N GLU A 43 -10.57 -16.52 25.29
CA GLU A 43 -10.73 -16.72 26.74
C GLU A 43 -10.38 -15.46 27.54
N HIS A 44 -9.67 -14.52 26.92
CA HIS A 44 -9.28 -13.24 27.48
C HIS A 44 -10.19 -12.08 27.05
N GLY A 45 -11.41 -12.35 26.62
CA GLY A 45 -12.39 -11.35 26.18
C GLY A 45 -12.34 -11.03 24.70
N ASP A 46 -13.09 -10.01 24.28
CA ASP A 46 -13.16 -9.56 22.87
C ASP A 46 -12.02 -8.60 22.54
N TRP A 47 -11.66 -7.74 23.50
CA TRP A 47 -10.62 -6.71 23.36
C TRP A 47 -9.69 -6.68 24.57
N ALA A 48 -8.48 -6.20 24.38
CA ALA A 48 -7.51 -5.98 25.45
C ALA A 48 -6.84 -4.60 25.28
N THR A 49 -6.47 -3.98 26.41
CA THR A 49 -5.68 -2.75 26.40
C THR A 49 -4.59 -2.79 27.45
N ASN A 50 -3.46 -2.16 27.14
CA ASN A 50 -2.34 -1.96 28.06
C ASN A 50 -2.30 -0.54 28.67
N VAL A 51 -3.37 0.23 28.52
CA VAL A 51 -3.43 1.64 28.95
C VAL A 51 -3.11 1.81 30.43
N ALA A 52 -3.52 0.88 31.28
CA ALA A 52 -3.22 0.92 32.72
C ALA A 52 -1.71 0.80 33.01
N LEU A 53 -0.96 0.01 32.23
CA LEU A 53 0.49 -0.09 32.34
C LEU A 53 1.19 1.22 31.95
N GLN A 54 0.68 1.88 30.93
CA GLN A 54 1.20 3.17 30.45
C GLN A 54 0.87 4.29 31.44
N LEU A 55 -0.38 4.31 31.95
CA LEU A 55 -0.85 5.28 32.92
C LEU A 55 -0.09 5.19 34.25
N ALA A 56 0.17 3.97 34.74
CA ALA A 56 0.83 3.73 36.02
C ALA A 56 2.16 4.49 36.14
N LYS A 57 2.95 4.50 35.06
CA LYS A 57 4.21 5.27 34.99
C LYS A 57 3.99 6.77 35.10
N LYS A 58 2.88 7.27 34.55
CA LYS A 58 2.55 8.69 34.48
C LYS A 58 1.86 9.24 35.74
N VAL A 59 1.36 8.34 36.59
CA VAL A 59 0.75 8.70 37.89
C VAL A 59 1.55 8.19 39.10
N GLY A 60 2.71 7.58 38.87
CA GLY A 60 3.59 7.08 39.93
C GLY A 60 2.96 5.98 40.81
N LYS A 61 2.05 5.15 40.23
CA LYS A 61 1.36 4.06 40.92
C LYS A 61 1.80 2.68 40.43
N ASN A 62 1.45 1.67 41.21
CA ASN A 62 1.59 0.28 40.76
C ASN A 62 0.63 0.02 39.57
N PRO A 63 1.07 -0.65 38.50
CA PRO A 63 0.23 -0.95 37.35
C PRO A 63 -1.07 -1.68 37.66
N ARG A 64 -1.07 -2.60 38.62
CA ARG A 64 -2.29 -3.32 39.05
C ARG A 64 -3.29 -2.42 39.80
N GLU A 65 -2.81 -1.46 40.57
CA GLU A 65 -3.69 -0.47 41.20
C GLU A 65 -4.34 0.46 40.19
N ALA A 66 -3.56 0.92 39.22
CA ALA A 66 -4.10 1.70 38.10
C ALA A 66 -5.11 0.88 37.26
N ALA A 67 -4.81 -0.40 37.03
CA ALA A 67 -5.72 -1.31 36.33
C ALA A 67 -7.03 -1.54 37.09
N ALA A 68 -7.00 -1.68 38.41
CA ALA A 68 -8.21 -1.87 39.22
C ALA A 68 -9.15 -0.66 39.14
N LEU A 69 -8.62 0.55 39.24
CA LEU A 69 -9.40 1.77 39.09
C LEU A 69 -10.01 1.93 37.69
N LEU A 70 -9.22 1.65 36.67
CA LEU A 70 -9.71 1.72 35.30
C LEU A 70 -10.70 0.61 34.97
N ALA A 71 -10.52 -0.62 35.51
CA ALA A 71 -11.44 -1.72 35.29
C ALA A 71 -12.85 -1.40 35.80
N GLU A 72 -12.97 -0.73 36.95
CA GLU A 72 -14.26 -0.28 37.49
C GLU A 72 -14.94 0.72 36.54
N LYS A 73 -14.18 1.72 36.07
CA LYS A 73 -14.69 2.74 35.15
C LYS A 73 -15.07 2.18 33.79
N ILE A 74 -14.22 1.32 33.23
CA ILE A 74 -14.46 0.67 31.93
C ILE A 74 -15.66 -0.28 32.04
N GLY A 75 -15.80 -1.02 33.15
CA GLY A 75 -16.95 -1.89 33.41
C GLY A 75 -18.29 -1.16 33.51
N ALA A 76 -18.28 0.16 33.75
CA ALA A 76 -19.46 0.99 33.75
C ALA A 76 -19.84 1.55 32.36
N ILE A 77 -19.00 1.34 31.36
CA ILE A 77 -19.31 1.76 29.96
C ILE A 77 -20.46 0.89 29.44
N PRO A 78 -21.54 1.49 28.90
CA PRO A 78 -22.64 0.74 28.30
C PRO A 78 -22.15 -0.19 27.20
N GLY A 79 -22.57 -1.46 27.23
CA GLY A 79 -22.14 -2.49 26.28
C GLY A 79 -20.90 -3.29 26.71
N VAL A 80 -20.26 -2.94 27.82
CA VAL A 80 -19.19 -3.75 28.44
C VAL A 80 -19.82 -4.73 29.43
N ALA A 81 -19.65 -6.03 29.19
CA ALA A 81 -20.16 -7.08 30.08
C ALA A 81 -19.20 -7.36 31.24
N SER A 82 -17.88 -7.38 31.00
CA SER A 82 -16.88 -7.58 32.05
C SER A 82 -15.51 -7.01 31.68
N VAL A 83 -14.71 -6.73 32.70
CA VAL A 83 -13.30 -6.33 32.57
C VAL A 83 -12.47 -7.15 33.52
N ASP A 84 -11.52 -7.91 32.99
CA ASP A 84 -10.61 -8.74 33.76
C ASP A 84 -9.17 -8.17 33.71
N ILE A 85 -8.50 -8.18 34.87
CA ILE A 85 -7.12 -7.71 34.98
C ILE A 85 -6.18 -8.90 34.81
N ALA A 86 -5.38 -8.89 33.73
CA ALA A 86 -4.43 -9.94 33.43
C ALA A 86 -2.98 -9.48 33.63
N GLY A 87 -2.14 -10.40 34.07
CA GLY A 87 -0.70 -10.19 34.26
C GLY A 87 -0.36 -8.95 35.11
N PRO A 88 0.56 -8.09 34.66
CA PRO A 88 1.00 -6.91 35.42
C PRO A 88 0.02 -5.73 35.37
N GLY A 89 -1.09 -5.79 34.62
CA GLY A 89 -2.06 -4.70 34.50
C GLY A 89 -2.64 -4.54 33.09
N PHE A 90 -2.70 -5.61 32.29
CA PHE A 90 -3.53 -5.65 31.08
C PHE A 90 -5.01 -5.70 31.47
N LEU A 91 -5.84 -5.03 30.73
CA LEU A 91 -7.30 -5.06 30.88
C LEU A 91 -7.88 -5.83 29.71
N ASN A 92 -8.52 -6.95 30.01
CA ASN A 92 -9.28 -7.76 29.05
C ASN A 92 -10.76 -7.39 29.16
N ILE A 93 -11.38 -7.05 28.05
CA ILE A 93 -12.73 -6.49 27.99
C ILE A 93 -13.61 -7.44 27.21
N THR A 94 -14.71 -7.85 27.79
CA THR A 94 -15.78 -8.61 27.14
C THR A 94 -16.97 -7.69 26.92
N LEU A 95 -17.47 -7.62 25.69
CA LEU A 95 -18.69 -6.88 25.35
C LEU A 95 -19.91 -7.77 25.57
N ASP A 96 -21.07 -7.17 25.83
CA ASP A 96 -22.32 -7.93 25.72
C ASP A 96 -22.63 -8.27 24.26
N ALA A 97 -23.41 -9.32 24.03
CA ALA A 97 -23.66 -9.82 22.68
C ALA A 97 -24.36 -8.78 21.79
N ALA A 98 -25.22 -7.94 22.35
CA ALA A 98 -25.90 -6.89 21.59
C ALA A 98 -24.90 -5.81 21.12
N ALA A 99 -24.05 -5.32 22.01
CA ALA A 99 -23.04 -4.33 21.68
C ALA A 99 -22.00 -4.86 20.68
N ALA A 100 -21.57 -6.13 20.83
CA ALA A 100 -20.69 -6.76 19.85
C ALA A 100 -21.38 -6.93 18.49
N GLY A 101 -22.65 -7.33 18.47
CA GLY A 101 -23.42 -7.56 17.24
C GLY A 101 -23.77 -6.27 16.48
N GLU A 102 -23.91 -5.13 17.17
CA GLU A 102 -24.14 -3.81 16.53
C GLU A 102 -23.05 -3.46 15.51
N LEU A 103 -21.84 -3.96 15.67
CA LEU A 103 -20.76 -3.77 14.70
C LEU A 103 -21.15 -4.21 13.29
N ALA A 104 -21.91 -5.31 13.14
CA ALA A 104 -22.35 -5.77 11.84
C ALA A 104 -23.27 -4.75 11.15
N ALA A 105 -24.19 -4.13 11.90
CA ALA A 105 -25.04 -3.05 11.38
C ALA A 105 -24.23 -1.82 10.99
N THR A 106 -23.29 -1.40 11.85
CA THR A 106 -22.38 -0.27 11.59
C THR A 106 -21.57 -0.48 10.30
N ILE A 107 -21.05 -1.70 10.06
CA ILE A 107 -20.29 -2.01 8.84
C ILE A 107 -21.17 -1.89 7.60
N VAL A 108 -22.37 -2.47 7.63
CA VAL A 108 -23.28 -2.45 6.48
C VAL A 108 -23.76 -1.02 6.19
N GLU A 109 -24.05 -0.23 7.21
CA GLU A 109 -24.44 1.18 7.06
C GLU A 109 -23.30 2.04 6.50
N ALA A 110 -22.08 1.87 7.01
CA ALA A 110 -20.90 2.59 6.52
C ALA A 110 -20.50 2.17 5.09
N GLY A 111 -20.80 0.92 4.69
CA GLY A 111 -20.50 0.43 3.33
C GLY A 111 -19.04 0.59 2.97
N GLU A 112 -18.76 1.23 1.83
CA GLU A 112 -17.39 1.47 1.35
C GLU A 112 -16.56 2.41 2.24
N ALA A 113 -17.21 3.17 3.12
CA ALA A 113 -16.52 4.06 4.05
C ALA A 113 -15.96 3.31 5.27
N TYR A 114 -16.42 2.07 5.56
CA TYR A 114 -15.88 1.31 6.67
C TYR A 114 -14.39 0.97 6.45
N GLY A 115 -13.56 1.32 7.42
CA GLY A 115 -12.11 1.20 7.37
C GLY A 115 -11.39 2.46 6.88
N ARG A 116 -12.12 3.53 6.52
CA ARG A 116 -11.56 4.83 6.15
C ARG A 116 -11.50 5.77 7.34
N SER A 117 -10.55 6.71 7.30
CA SER A 117 -10.42 7.77 8.27
C SER A 117 -9.85 9.05 7.66
N ASP A 118 -9.88 10.15 8.43
CA ASP A 118 -9.34 11.45 8.04
C ASP A 118 -7.95 11.72 8.69
N LYS A 119 -7.23 10.70 9.07
CA LYS A 119 -5.98 10.83 9.85
C LYS A 119 -4.87 11.57 9.09
N PHE A 120 -4.85 11.45 7.78
CA PHE A 120 -3.95 12.17 6.88
C PHE A 120 -4.66 13.28 6.09
N ALA A 121 -5.86 13.71 6.54
CA ALA A 121 -6.57 14.82 5.91
C ALA A 121 -5.70 16.08 5.84
N GLY A 122 -5.70 16.73 4.66
CA GLY A 122 -4.89 17.92 4.41
C GLY A 122 -3.42 17.65 4.13
N LYS A 123 -2.96 16.39 4.12
CA LYS A 123 -1.58 16.02 3.72
C LYS A 123 -1.55 15.61 2.26
N THR A 124 -0.60 16.18 1.52
CA THR A 124 -0.26 15.75 0.16
C THR A 124 0.98 14.88 0.19
N ILE A 125 0.86 13.66 -0.32
CA ILE A 125 1.94 12.68 -0.41
C ILE A 125 2.27 12.46 -1.88
N ASN A 126 3.49 12.81 -2.29
CA ASN A 126 4.00 12.46 -3.61
C ASN A 126 4.59 11.06 -3.55
N LEU A 127 4.02 10.14 -4.31
CA LEU A 127 4.42 8.74 -4.35
C LEU A 127 4.99 8.42 -5.73
N GLU A 128 6.31 8.27 -5.81
CA GLU A 128 7.01 7.89 -7.03
C GLU A 128 7.26 6.39 -7.06
N PHE A 129 6.82 5.72 -8.12
CA PHE A 129 7.01 4.28 -8.27
C PHE A 129 7.04 3.84 -9.74
N VAL A 130 7.59 2.67 -10.00
CA VAL A 130 7.94 2.11 -11.31
C VAL A 130 9.10 2.87 -11.94
N SER A 131 8.89 4.07 -12.47
CA SER A 131 9.91 5.01 -13.00
C SER A 131 10.93 4.33 -13.92
N ALA A 132 10.46 3.53 -14.88
CA ALA A 132 11.30 2.86 -15.86
C ALA A 132 11.49 3.71 -17.12
N ASN A 133 12.70 3.69 -17.68
CA ASN A 133 12.98 4.36 -18.95
C ASN A 133 12.29 3.64 -20.13
N PRO A 134 11.88 4.37 -21.19
CA PRO A 134 11.15 3.80 -22.32
C PRO A 134 12.08 3.03 -23.28
N THR A 135 12.71 1.96 -22.81
CA THR A 135 13.63 1.11 -23.56
C THR A 135 13.14 -0.33 -23.73
N GLY A 136 12.02 -0.66 -23.12
CA GLY A 136 11.40 -1.98 -23.19
C GLY A 136 10.19 -2.12 -22.28
N PRO A 137 9.47 -3.26 -22.34
CA PRO A 137 8.35 -3.56 -21.47
C PRO A 137 8.74 -3.54 -19.99
N ILE A 138 7.77 -3.31 -19.11
CA ILE A 138 7.97 -3.34 -17.66
C ILE A 138 8.39 -4.75 -17.23
N HIS A 139 9.53 -4.88 -16.57
CA HIS A 139 10.01 -6.14 -15.99
C HIS A 139 9.38 -6.42 -14.61
N LEU A 140 9.59 -7.63 -14.07
CA LEU A 140 8.95 -8.05 -12.81
C LEU A 140 9.19 -7.11 -11.62
N GLY A 141 10.37 -6.52 -11.49
CA GLY A 141 10.66 -5.55 -10.44
C GLY A 141 9.78 -4.31 -10.55
N GLY A 142 9.61 -3.78 -11.76
CA GLY A 142 8.69 -2.68 -12.05
C GLY A 142 7.22 -3.08 -11.84
N THR A 143 6.86 -4.32 -12.20
CA THR A 143 5.51 -4.86 -11.97
C THR A 143 5.19 -4.95 -10.49
N ARG A 144 6.15 -5.36 -9.65
CA ARG A 144 6.00 -5.34 -8.19
C ARG A 144 5.69 -3.94 -7.70
N TRP A 145 6.47 -2.95 -8.15
CA TRP A 145 6.23 -1.56 -7.77
C TRP A 145 4.90 -1.02 -8.27
N ALA A 146 4.45 -1.43 -9.46
CA ALA A 146 3.14 -1.06 -9.97
C ALA A 146 2.01 -1.55 -9.05
N ALA A 147 2.07 -2.79 -8.56
CA ALA A 147 1.10 -3.34 -7.62
C ALA A 147 1.20 -2.71 -6.23
N VAL A 148 2.40 -2.67 -5.65
CA VAL A 148 2.63 -2.16 -4.29
C VAL A 148 2.40 -0.66 -4.21
N GLY A 149 2.86 0.11 -5.19
CA GLY A 149 2.69 1.56 -5.23
C GLY A 149 1.21 1.96 -5.33
N ASP A 150 0.46 1.32 -6.21
CA ASP A 150 -0.99 1.58 -6.33
C ASP A 150 -1.75 1.16 -5.06
N ALA A 151 -1.42 0.00 -4.47
CA ALA A 151 -2.04 -0.44 -3.21
C ALA A 151 -1.70 0.52 -2.05
N LEU A 152 -0.46 0.98 -1.94
CA LEU A 152 -0.07 1.97 -0.93
C LEU A 152 -0.81 3.30 -1.13
N ALA A 153 -0.93 3.77 -2.37
CA ALA A 153 -1.69 4.98 -2.67
C ALA A 153 -3.15 4.87 -2.19
N ARG A 154 -3.82 3.75 -2.50
CA ARG A 154 -5.21 3.50 -2.07
C ARG A 154 -5.35 3.45 -0.54
N VAL A 155 -4.40 2.85 0.15
CA VAL A 155 -4.38 2.77 1.62
C VAL A 155 -4.18 4.15 2.23
N LEU A 156 -3.27 4.97 1.69
CA LEU A 156 -3.06 6.36 2.14
C LEU A 156 -4.29 7.24 1.88
N GLU A 157 -4.93 7.10 0.73
CA GLU A 157 -6.19 7.78 0.40
C GLU A 157 -7.34 7.33 1.31
N ALA A 158 -7.37 6.07 1.72
CA ALA A 158 -8.35 5.58 2.69
C ALA A 158 -8.19 6.25 4.07
N GLU A 159 -7.00 6.70 4.42
CA GLU A 159 -6.70 7.46 5.64
C GLU A 159 -6.78 9.00 5.42
N GLY A 160 -7.29 9.45 4.28
CA GLY A 160 -7.60 10.85 3.99
C GLY A 160 -6.48 11.64 3.30
N ALA A 161 -5.36 11.03 2.92
CA ALA A 161 -4.29 11.70 2.20
C ALA A 161 -4.70 12.09 0.77
N ASN A 162 -4.19 13.22 0.29
CA ASN A 162 -4.12 13.53 -1.13
C ASN A 162 -2.84 12.89 -1.71
N VAL A 163 -2.98 11.82 -2.49
CA VAL A 163 -1.83 11.11 -3.05
C VAL A 163 -1.62 11.52 -4.50
N VAL A 164 -0.42 11.99 -4.82
CA VAL A 164 0.03 12.27 -6.18
C VAL A 164 0.90 11.10 -6.64
N ARG A 165 0.39 10.28 -7.54
CA ARG A 165 1.09 9.15 -8.14
C ARG A 165 1.99 9.67 -9.25
N GLU A 166 3.29 9.53 -9.10
CA GLU A 166 4.27 10.09 -10.01
C GLU A 166 5.15 9.03 -10.64
N TYR A 167 5.32 9.14 -11.95
CA TYR A 167 6.23 8.35 -12.76
C TYR A 167 7.34 9.26 -13.29
N TYR A 168 8.58 8.96 -12.97
CA TYR A 168 9.75 9.64 -13.48
C TYR A 168 10.35 8.88 -14.65
N PHE A 169 10.70 9.57 -15.72
CA PHE A 169 11.34 8.96 -16.88
C PHE A 169 12.37 9.87 -17.52
N ASN A 170 13.31 9.21 -18.21
CA ASN A 170 14.31 9.87 -19.04
C ASN A 170 14.28 9.27 -20.44
N ASP A 171 14.18 10.13 -21.46
CA ASP A 171 14.21 9.76 -22.88
C ASP A 171 15.58 10.02 -23.53
N HIS A 172 16.61 10.25 -22.72
CA HIS A 172 17.99 10.49 -23.11
C HIS A 172 18.96 9.56 -22.37
N GLY A 173 20.23 9.61 -22.79
CA GLY A 173 21.31 8.86 -22.15
C GLY A 173 21.55 7.47 -22.74
N THR A 174 22.54 6.78 -22.19
CA THR A 174 23.12 5.55 -22.77
C THR A 174 22.10 4.43 -23.02
N GLN A 175 21.09 4.28 -22.16
CA GLN A 175 20.05 3.26 -22.35
C GLN A 175 19.20 3.57 -23.57
N ILE A 176 18.80 4.83 -23.74
CA ILE A 176 18.03 5.27 -24.90
C ILE A 176 18.86 5.15 -26.19
N ASP A 177 20.14 5.51 -26.13
CA ASP A 177 21.03 5.36 -27.30
C ASP A 177 21.14 3.90 -27.75
N ARG A 178 21.23 2.96 -26.81
CA ARG A 178 21.21 1.51 -27.11
C ARG A 178 19.89 1.07 -27.73
N PHE A 179 18.77 1.56 -27.20
CA PHE A 179 17.44 1.26 -27.72
C PHE A 179 17.29 1.77 -29.16
N VAL A 180 17.68 3.01 -29.43
CA VAL A 180 17.65 3.60 -30.77
C VAL A 180 18.51 2.83 -31.77
N ARG A 181 19.74 2.46 -31.38
CA ARG A 181 20.61 1.62 -32.22
C ARG A 181 19.99 0.26 -32.54
N SER A 182 19.30 -0.34 -31.56
CA SER A 182 18.60 -1.62 -31.77
C SER A 182 17.45 -1.48 -32.76
N LEU A 183 16.69 -0.41 -32.69
CA LEU A 183 15.60 -0.12 -33.63
C LEU A 183 16.12 0.12 -35.04
N ILE A 184 17.22 0.87 -35.20
CA ILE A 184 17.82 1.14 -36.51
C ILE A 184 18.42 -0.14 -37.13
N ALA A 185 19.11 -0.98 -36.33
CA ALA A 185 19.62 -2.26 -36.77
C ALA A 185 18.49 -3.16 -37.29
N ALA A 186 17.41 -3.26 -36.53
CA ALA A 186 16.22 -4.02 -36.93
C ALA A 186 15.59 -3.45 -38.23
N ALA A 187 15.54 -2.13 -38.38
CA ALA A 187 14.99 -1.47 -39.58
C ALA A 187 15.86 -1.73 -40.82
N ARG A 188 17.17 -1.89 -40.65
CA ARG A 188 18.12 -2.24 -41.73
C ARG A 188 18.20 -3.73 -42.00
N GLY A 189 17.54 -4.56 -41.20
CA GLY A 189 17.70 -6.04 -41.28
C GLY A 189 19.03 -6.54 -40.79
N GLU A 190 19.73 -5.78 -39.96
CA GLU A 190 21.01 -6.12 -39.33
C GLU A 190 20.78 -6.88 -38.03
N GLU A 191 21.83 -7.58 -37.55
CA GLU A 191 21.82 -8.24 -36.25
C GLU A 191 21.70 -7.19 -35.10
N THR A 192 21.06 -7.60 -33.99
CA THR A 192 20.99 -6.75 -32.79
C THR A 192 22.42 -6.46 -32.28
N PRO A 193 22.76 -5.18 -31.98
CA PRO A 193 24.06 -4.85 -31.39
C PRO A 193 24.33 -5.65 -30.12
N GLU A 194 25.61 -5.96 -29.84
CA GLU A 194 26.01 -6.81 -28.70
C GLU A 194 25.45 -6.32 -27.35
N ASP A 195 25.40 -5.00 -27.17
CA ASP A 195 24.83 -4.33 -25.97
C ASP A 195 23.39 -3.84 -26.19
N GLY A 196 22.74 -4.25 -27.29
CA GLY A 196 21.42 -3.78 -27.70
C GLY A 196 20.28 -4.54 -27.06
N TYR A 197 19.08 -4.04 -27.33
CA TYR A 197 17.82 -4.66 -26.92
C TYR A 197 17.27 -5.55 -28.03
N ALA A 198 16.80 -6.74 -27.67
CA ALA A 198 16.23 -7.72 -28.59
C ALA A 198 14.82 -8.13 -28.12
N GLY A 199 13.99 -8.54 -29.04
CA GLY A 199 12.65 -9.05 -28.78
C GLY A 199 11.62 -8.60 -29.81
N ALA A 200 10.43 -9.20 -29.78
CA ALA A 200 9.36 -8.88 -30.72
C ALA A 200 8.97 -7.39 -30.68
N TYR A 201 9.00 -6.76 -29.49
CA TYR A 201 8.65 -5.35 -29.33
C TYR A 201 9.56 -4.40 -30.11
N ILE A 202 10.85 -4.74 -30.31
CA ILE A 202 11.77 -3.96 -31.16
C ILE A 202 11.29 -3.99 -32.60
N VAL A 203 10.85 -5.15 -33.09
CA VAL A 203 10.31 -5.30 -34.46
C VAL A 203 9.00 -4.51 -34.58
N ASP A 204 8.10 -4.64 -33.62
CA ASP A 204 6.80 -3.95 -33.63
C ASP A 204 6.96 -2.42 -33.64
N ILE A 205 7.85 -1.89 -32.79
CA ILE A 205 8.12 -0.45 -32.74
C ILE A 205 8.78 0.03 -34.04
N LYS A 206 9.78 -0.68 -34.53
CA LYS A 206 10.46 -0.39 -35.80
C LYS A 206 9.44 -0.34 -36.96
N ASP A 207 8.52 -1.29 -37.04
CA ASP A 207 7.50 -1.33 -38.08
C ASP A 207 6.53 -0.12 -37.98
N GLN A 208 6.16 0.28 -36.75
CA GLN A 208 5.35 1.48 -36.52
C GLN A 208 6.09 2.77 -36.90
N ILE A 209 7.40 2.87 -36.62
CA ILE A 209 8.22 4.01 -37.05
C ILE A 209 8.23 4.13 -38.56
N LEU A 210 8.52 3.03 -39.27
CA LEU A 210 8.58 3.01 -40.73
C LEU A 210 7.20 3.23 -41.39
N ALA A 211 6.11 2.83 -40.71
CA ALA A 211 4.75 3.14 -41.18
C ALA A 211 4.44 4.64 -41.08
N GLN A 212 4.92 5.32 -40.03
CA GLN A 212 4.73 6.78 -39.85
C GLN A 212 5.71 7.59 -40.71
N ARG A 213 6.94 7.13 -40.85
CA ARG A 213 8.05 7.76 -41.56
C ARG A 213 8.79 6.74 -42.43
N PRO A 214 8.23 6.44 -43.63
CA PRO A 214 8.86 5.49 -44.57
C PRO A 214 10.28 5.90 -44.99
N ASP A 215 10.59 7.18 -44.93
CA ASP A 215 11.88 7.79 -45.27
C ASP A 215 12.87 7.84 -44.08
N ALA A 216 12.50 7.32 -42.91
CA ALA A 216 13.27 7.50 -41.66
C ALA A 216 14.75 7.11 -41.75
N LEU A 217 15.09 6.06 -42.50
CA LEU A 217 16.47 5.60 -42.72
C LEU A 217 17.25 6.43 -43.76
N GLU A 218 16.55 7.20 -44.60
CA GLU A 218 17.14 7.96 -45.72
C GLU A 218 17.38 9.44 -45.38
N THR A 219 17.00 9.85 -44.15
CA THR A 219 17.17 11.24 -43.67
C THR A 219 18.64 11.51 -43.28
N GLU A 220 19.02 12.76 -43.14
CA GLU A 220 20.35 13.16 -42.68
C GLU A 220 20.63 12.70 -41.24
N ASN A 221 19.60 12.58 -40.41
CA ASN A 221 19.72 12.14 -39.02
C ASN A 221 18.67 11.07 -38.65
N PRO A 222 18.84 9.81 -39.05
CA PRO A 222 17.93 8.74 -38.71
C PRO A 222 17.78 8.54 -37.19
N GLU A 223 18.86 8.70 -36.43
CA GLU A 223 18.86 8.50 -34.97
C GLU A 223 17.86 9.41 -34.26
N GLU A 224 17.73 10.66 -34.67
CA GLU A 224 16.77 11.60 -34.06
C GLU A 224 15.33 11.16 -34.29
N ILE A 225 14.99 10.70 -35.48
CA ILE A 225 13.65 10.23 -35.82
C ILE A 225 13.31 8.95 -35.04
N PHE A 226 14.24 7.99 -35.02
CA PHE A 226 14.04 6.75 -34.29
C PHE A 226 14.00 6.98 -32.77
N ARG A 227 14.74 7.96 -32.25
CA ARG A 227 14.68 8.37 -30.85
C ARG A 227 13.31 8.96 -30.51
N GLU A 228 12.90 10.01 -31.23
CA GLU A 228 11.66 10.72 -30.95
C GLU A 228 10.45 9.79 -31.04
N ILE A 229 10.27 9.13 -32.18
CA ILE A 229 9.10 8.27 -32.40
C ILE A 229 9.21 6.98 -31.58
N GLY A 230 10.38 6.35 -31.53
CA GLY A 230 10.57 5.07 -30.85
C GLY A 230 10.39 5.14 -29.35
N THR A 231 10.94 6.18 -28.69
CA THR A 231 10.75 6.36 -27.23
C THR A 231 9.30 6.73 -26.91
N HIS A 232 8.64 7.53 -27.75
CA HIS A 232 7.23 7.86 -27.56
C HIS A 232 6.35 6.61 -27.67
N LEU A 233 6.50 5.81 -28.71
CA LEU A 233 5.76 4.56 -28.89
C LEU A 233 5.99 3.57 -27.74
N MET A 234 7.25 3.42 -27.30
CA MET A 234 7.57 2.52 -26.19
C MET A 234 6.94 3.02 -24.88
N PHE A 235 6.98 4.33 -24.64
CA PHE A 235 6.39 4.91 -23.45
C PHE A 235 4.86 4.79 -23.43
N ASP A 236 4.20 4.93 -24.57
CA ASP A 236 2.76 4.71 -24.70
C ASP A 236 2.39 3.26 -24.41
N GLN A 237 3.16 2.28 -24.89
CA GLN A 237 2.97 0.86 -24.55
C GLN A 237 3.12 0.62 -23.03
N ILE A 238 4.12 1.23 -22.39
CA ILE A 238 4.28 1.16 -20.93
C ILE A 238 3.06 1.70 -20.19
N LYS A 239 2.56 2.87 -20.60
CA LYS A 239 1.35 3.48 -20.00
C LYS A 239 0.12 2.59 -20.17
N GLU A 240 -0.07 2.03 -21.36
CA GLU A 240 -1.18 1.11 -21.64
C GLU A 240 -1.10 -0.17 -20.80
N SER A 241 0.09 -0.78 -20.69
CA SER A 241 0.32 -1.96 -19.87
C SER A 241 0.03 -1.71 -18.40
N LEU A 242 0.49 -0.58 -17.86
CA LEU A 242 0.24 -0.18 -16.47
C LEU A 242 -1.25 0.10 -16.24
N ALA A 243 -1.92 0.78 -17.15
CA ALA A 243 -3.36 1.04 -17.06
C ALA A 243 -4.18 -0.27 -17.10
N ALA A 244 -3.83 -1.20 -17.98
CA ALA A 244 -4.45 -2.54 -18.05
C ALA A 244 -4.20 -3.36 -16.78
N PHE A 245 -3.08 -3.15 -16.13
CA PHE A 245 -2.75 -3.74 -14.82
C PHE A 245 -3.50 -3.06 -13.65
N GLY A 246 -4.24 -1.98 -13.90
CA GLY A 246 -4.98 -1.21 -12.89
C GLY A 246 -4.11 -0.22 -12.13
N THR A 247 -2.97 0.19 -12.69
CA THR A 247 -2.05 1.17 -12.10
C THR A 247 -2.09 2.45 -12.93
N HIS A 248 -2.46 3.56 -12.29
CA HIS A 248 -2.57 4.87 -12.92
C HIS A 248 -1.64 5.88 -12.28
N PHE A 249 -1.22 6.88 -13.06
CA PHE A 249 -0.35 7.96 -12.62
C PHE A 249 -1.00 9.32 -12.88
N ASP A 250 -0.81 10.25 -11.96
CA ASP A 250 -1.27 11.63 -12.06
C ASP A 250 -0.25 12.50 -12.77
N VAL A 251 1.04 12.20 -12.57
CA VAL A 251 2.16 12.95 -13.13
C VAL A 251 3.15 12.01 -13.81
N PHE A 252 3.47 12.30 -15.06
CA PHE A 252 4.62 11.74 -15.77
C PHE A 252 5.71 12.81 -15.83
N PHE A 253 6.71 12.67 -14.96
CA PHE A 253 7.76 13.67 -14.80
C PHE A 253 8.94 13.36 -15.71
N HIS A 254 9.27 14.31 -16.58
CA HIS A 254 10.39 14.21 -17.50
C HIS A 254 11.67 14.77 -16.87
N GLU A 255 12.77 14.02 -16.85
CA GLU A 255 14.03 14.42 -16.22
C GLU A 255 14.52 15.79 -16.68
N ASN A 256 14.50 16.06 -17.98
CA ASN A 256 14.99 17.32 -18.52
C ASN A 256 14.24 18.55 -18.03
N SER A 257 13.00 18.40 -17.57
CA SER A 257 12.18 19.55 -17.13
C SER A 257 12.77 20.30 -15.93
N VAL A 258 13.63 19.66 -15.12
CA VAL A 258 14.33 20.34 -14.01
C VAL A 258 15.43 21.27 -14.49
N PHE A 259 16.03 20.96 -15.65
CA PHE A 259 17.11 21.75 -16.23
C PHE A 259 16.62 22.89 -17.13
N GLU A 260 15.34 22.86 -17.52
CA GLU A 260 14.74 23.89 -18.36
C GLU A 260 14.61 25.24 -17.63
N GLY A 261 14.88 26.31 -18.35
CA GLY A 261 14.71 27.67 -17.83
C GLY A 261 15.66 28.07 -16.70
N GLY A 262 16.79 27.36 -16.52
CA GLY A 262 17.79 27.70 -15.50
C GLY A 262 17.36 27.43 -14.07
N LYS A 263 16.36 26.60 -13.85
CA LYS A 263 15.82 26.28 -12.49
C LYS A 263 16.87 25.66 -11.58
N VAL A 264 17.69 24.73 -12.12
CA VAL A 264 18.76 24.08 -11.35
C VAL A 264 19.81 25.11 -10.95
N ASP A 265 20.26 25.97 -11.87
CA ASP A 265 21.25 27.00 -11.59
C ASP A 265 20.76 27.95 -10.49
N ALA A 266 19.54 28.45 -10.59
CA ALA A 266 18.92 29.31 -9.59
C ALA A 266 18.83 28.66 -8.20
N LEU A 267 18.47 27.36 -8.16
CA LEU A 267 18.45 26.61 -6.91
C LEU A 267 19.85 26.45 -6.30
N LEU A 268 20.84 26.09 -7.11
CA LEU A 268 22.21 25.90 -6.65
C LEU A 268 22.87 27.23 -6.22
N ASP A 269 22.54 28.34 -6.87
CA ASP A 269 22.96 29.67 -6.44
C ASP A 269 22.38 30.00 -5.06
N THR A 270 21.10 29.77 -4.86
CA THR A 270 20.45 29.93 -3.54
C THR A 270 21.10 29.05 -2.47
N MET A 271 21.44 27.80 -2.79
CA MET A 271 22.12 26.89 -1.86
C MET A 271 23.53 27.36 -1.51
N ARG A 272 24.26 27.97 -2.45
CA ARG A 272 25.57 28.60 -2.18
C ARG A 272 25.44 29.79 -1.26
N GLU A 273 24.49 30.68 -1.54
CA GLU A 273 24.23 31.87 -0.71
C GLU A 273 23.83 31.50 0.72
N ASN A 274 23.07 30.43 0.89
CA ASN A 274 22.64 29.92 2.19
C ASN A 274 23.72 29.08 2.92
N GLY A 275 24.91 28.88 2.32
CA GLY A 275 25.99 28.09 2.91
C GLY A 275 25.72 26.58 2.95
N GLN A 276 24.80 26.09 2.14
CA GLN A 276 24.45 24.65 2.02
C GLN A 276 25.45 23.91 1.11
N LEU A 277 26.23 24.64 0.30
CA LEU A 277 27.32 24.10 -0.49
C LEU A 277 28.65 24.70 -0.02
N PHE A 278 29.73 23.92 -0.17
CA PHE A 278 31.09 24.38 0.10
C PHE A 278 32.01 24.11 -1.10
N GLU A 279 33.02 24.93 -1.28
CA GLU A 279 34.00 24.78 -2.36
C GLU A 279 35.21 23.98 -1.88
N ALA A 280 35.59 22.98 -2.69
CA ALA A 280 36.83 22.24 -2.51
C ALA A 280 37.31 21.71 -3.87
N ASP A 281 38.61 21.72 -4.10
CA ASP A 281 39.28 21.26 -5.34
C ASP A 281 38.68 21.85 -6.64
N GLY A 282 38.24 23.09 -6.58
CA GLY A 282 37.61 23.77 -7.71
C GLY A 282 36.18 23.32 -8.04
N ALA A 283 35.58 22.51 -7.22
CA ALA A 283 34.20 22.01 -7.36
C ALA A 283 33.32 22.43 -6.17
N TRP A 284 32.03 22.47 -6.36
CA TRP A 284 31.06 22.72 -5.30
C TRP A 284 30.49 21.41 -4.78
N TRP A 285 30.52 21.24 -3.46
CA TRP A 285 30.17 20.03 -2.75
C TRP A 285 29.03 20.26 -1.76
N MET A 286 28.30 19.18 -1.49
CA MET A 286 27.27 19.11 -0.47
C MET A 286 27.75 18.16 0.64
N ARG A 287 27.66 18.60 1.91
CA ARG A 287 28.13 17.83 3.08
C ARG A 287 27.08 16.81 3.52
N THR A 288 26.89 15.79 2.70
CA THR A 288 25.88 14.75 2.91
C THR A 288 26.25 13.78 4.03
N THR A 289 27.53 13.69 4.39
CA THR A 289 28.00 12.85 5.52
C THR A 289 27.44 13.31 6.87
N ASP A 290 27.16 14.61 7.05
CA ASP A 290 26.56 15.16 8.26
C ASP A 290 25.13 14.63 8.49
N TYR A 291 24.50 14.06 7.47
CA TYR A 291 23.14 13.53 7.48
C TYR A 291 23.06 12.04 7.15
N GLY A 292 24.17 11.31 7.29
CA GLY A 292 24.21 9.85 7.21
C GLY A 292 24.45 9.24 5.84
N ASP A 293 24.86 10.03 4.84
CA ASP A 293 25.38 9.49 3.58
C ASP A 293 26.81 8.92 3.78
N ASP A 294 27.26 8.06 2.89
CA ASP A 294 28.57 7.41 2.96
C ASP A 294 29.74 8.35 2.61
N LYS A 295 29.49 9.41 1.85
CA LYS A 295 30.49 10.42 1.44
C LYS A 295 29.82 11.71 1.03
N ASP A 296 30.55 12.83 1.08
CA ASP A 296 30.12 14.11 0.54
C ASP A 296 29.97 14.04 -0.99
N ARG A 297 29.07 14.83 -1.54
CA ARG A 297 28.69 14.76 -2.96
C ARG A 297 29.05 16.01 -3.72
N VAL A 298 29.73 15.84 -4.86
CA VAL A 298 29.94 16.91 -5.83
C VAL A 298 28.60 17.29 -6.47
N VAL A 299 28.27 18.56 -6.45
CA VAL A 299 27.05 19.12 -7.06
C VAL A 299 27.39 19.83 -8.38
N ILE A 300 28.45 20.63 -8.38
CA ILE A 300 29.01 21.30 -9.57
C ILE A 300 30.47 20.87 -9.69
N LYS A 301 30.83 20.31 -10.83
CA LYS A 301 32.18 19.83 -11.11
C LYS A 301 33.14 21.00 -11.32
N SER A 302 34.44 20.75 -11.29
CA SER A 302 35.49 21.74 -11.53
C SER A 302 35.46 22.36 -12.94
N ASP A 303 34.84 21.70 -13.91
CA ASP A 303 34.61 22.22 -15.25
C ASP A 303 33.34 23.09 -15.37
N GLY A 304 32.63 23.33 -14.25
CA GLY A 304 31.40 24.10 -14.18
C GLY A 304 30.13 23.35 -14.54
N ASN A 305 30.23 22.08 -14.96
CA ASN A 305 29.05 21.26 -15.30
C ASN A 305 28.40 20.66 -14.05
N HIS A 306 27.07 20.47 -14.12
CA HIS A 306 26.33 19.80 -13.07
C HIS A 306 26.77 18.32 -12.91
N ALA A 307 26.85 17.85 -11.67
CA ALA A 307 26.92 16.43 -11.37
C ALA A 307 25.50 15.83 -11.31
N TYR A 308 25.37 14.53 -11.40
CA TYR A 308 24.05 13.85 -11.37
C TYR A 308 23.20 14.21 -10.14
N VAL A 309 23.86 14.45 -9.00
CA VAL A 309 23.15 14.82 -7.77
C VAL A 309 22.41 16.16 -7.87
N ALA A 310 22.82 17.05 -8.77
CA ALA A 310 22.12 18.31 -8.99
C ALA A 310 20.68 18.09 -9.50
N GLY A 311 20.48 17.09 -10.36
CA GLY A 311 19.16 16.66 -10.79
C GLY A 311 18.31 16.11 -9.64
N ASP A 312 18.90 15.28 -8.78
CA ASP A 312 18.22 14.71 -7.61
C ASP A 312 17.76 15.82 -6.64
N ILE A 313 18.61 16.82 -6.40
CA ILE A 313 18.30 17.99 -5.57
C ILE A 313 17.12 18.77 -6.15
N ALA A 314 17.19 19.10 -7.43
CA ALA A 314 16.17 19.90 -8.10
C ALA A 314 14.83 19.15 -8.18
N TYR A 315 14.88 17.86 -8.39
CA TYR A 315 13.68 17.03 -8.47
C TYR A 315 12.97 16.90 -7.11
N TYR A 316 13.72 16.67 -6.03
CA TYR A 316 13.11 16.68 -4.69
C TYR A 316 12.52 18.05 -4.35
N GLN A 317 13.26 19.14 -4.62
CA GLN A 317 12.76 20.49 -4.42
C GLN A 317 11.49 20.76 -5.24
N ASP A 318 11.43 20.31 -6.48
CA ASP A 318 10.24 20.44 -7.34
C ASP A 318 9.02 19.76 -6.71
N LYS A 319 9.15 18.50 -6.24
CA LYS A 319 8.06 17.80 -5.56
C LYS A 319 7.48 18.58 -4.39
N MET A 320 8.35 19.22 -3.61
CA MET A 320 7.98 19.95 -2.38
C MET A 320 7.43 21.35 -2.64
N THR A 321 7.71 21.96 -3.81
CA THR A 321 7.43 23.39 -4.06
C THR A 321 6.66 23.68 -5.33
N ARG A 322 6.32 22.68 -6.13
CA ARG A 322 5.54 22.89 -7.37
C ARG A 322 4.19 23.56 -7.09
N ALA A 323 3.70 24.31 -8.07
CA ALA A 323 2.50 25.13 -7.91
C ALA A 323 1.22 24.29 -7.69
N GLU A 324 1.16 23.10 -8.31
CA GLU A 324 0.05 22.17 -8.18
C GLU A 324 0.44 21.01 -7.27
N ASN A 325 -0.32 20.78 -6.21
CA ASN A 325 -0.13 19.71 -5.25
C ASN A 325 1.31 19.60 -4.70
N PRO A 326 1.87 20.68 -4.09
CA PRO A 326 3.16 20.58 -3.43
C PRO A 326 3.10 19.53 -2.33
N ALA A 327 4.11 18.67 -2.26
CA ALA A 327 4.11 17.56 -1.34
C ALA A 327 4.46 17.99 0.10
N ASP A 328 3.81 17.40 1.07
CA ASP A 328 4.24 17.42 2.48
C ASP A 328 5.25 16.29 2.75
N VAL A 329 5.12 15.18 2.03
CA VAL A 329 6.01 14.02 2.10
C VAL A 329 6.24 13.48 0.69
N ALA A 330 7.50 13.18 0.36
CA ALA A 330 7.87 12.47 -0.86
C ALA A 330 8.29 11.03 -0.52
N ILE A 331 7.68 10.06 -1.19
CA ILE A 331 8.02 8.64 -1.07
C ILE A 331 8.61 8.18 -2.40
N TYR A 332 9.81 7.60 -2.35
CA TYR A 332 10.51 7.01 -3.49
C TYR A 332 10.51 5.49 -3.36
N MET A 333 10.07 4.79 -4.40
CA MET A 333 10.15 3.33 -4.49
C MET A 333 11.22 2.93 -5.50
N LEU A 334 12.31 2.36 -5.01
CA LEU A 334 13.51 2.06 -5.79
C LEU A 334 13.83 0.56 -5.74
N GLY A 335 14.51 0.06 -6.78
CA GLY A 335 15.04 -1.30 -6.80
C GLY A 335 16.24 -1.50 -5.85
N ALA A 336 16.58 -2.75 -5.57
CA ALA A 336 17.66 -3.12 -4.65
C ALA A 336 19.05 -2.62 -5.10
N ASP A 337 19.25 -2.39 -6.39
CA ASP A 337 20.43 -1.78 -6.98
C ASP A 337 20.65 -0.31 -6.58
N HIS A 338 19.61 0.35 -6.08
CA HIS A 338 19.64 1.74 -5.60
C HIS A 338 19.86 1.90 -4.09
N ASN A 339 20.28 0.86 -3.38
CA ASN A 339 20.50 0.91 -1.92
C ASN A 339 21.43 2.06 -1.50
N GLY A 340 22.45 2.37 -2.29
CA GLY A 340 23.37 3.50 -2.05
C GLY A 340 22.74 4.89 -2.20
N TYR A 341 21.52 5.00 -2.73
CA TYR A 341 20.81 6.27 -2.88
C TYR A 341 20.03 6.70 -1.63
N VAL A 342 19.70 5.77 -0.74
CA VAL A 342 18.85 6.05 0.43
C VAL A 342 19.44 7.15 1.30
N GLY A 343 20.69 7.00 1.73
CA GLY A 343 21.39 8.00 2.55
C GLY A 343 21.52 9.35 1.83
N ARG A 344 21.86 9.34 0.53
CA ARG A 344 21.97 10.52 -0.31
C ARG A 344 20.67 11.31 -0.39
N LEU A 345 19.55 10.65 -0.73
CA LEU A 345 18.26 11.33 -0.87
C LEU A 345 17.77 11.91 0.47
N LYS A 346 17.94 11.17 1.56
CA LYS A 346 17.60 11.65 2.91
C LYS A 346 18.48 12.85 3.33
N ALA A 347 19.76 12.82 2.99
CA ALA A 347 20.66 13.95 3.23
C ALA A 347 20.28 15.20 2.41
N ILE A 348 19.95 15.02 1.12
CA ILE A 348 19.47 16.11 0.25
C ILE A 348 18.27 16.82 0.89
N ALA A 349 17.25 16.09 1.31
CA ALA A 349 16.06 16.66 1.92
C ALA A 349 16.42 17.53 3.15
N GLN A 350 17.26 17.02 4.04
CA GLN A 350 17.64 17.73 5.28
C GLN A 350 18.52 18.96 5.00
N ILE A 351 19.44 18.88 4.04
CA ILE A 351 20.27 20.03 3.62
C ILE A 351 19.41 21.14 3.01
N LEU A 352 18.36 20.79 2.27
CA LEU A 352 17.38 21.76 1.76
C LEU A 352 16.47 22.36 2.85
N GLY A 353 16.60 21.90 4.10
CA GLY A 353 15.86 22.42 5.25
C GLY A 353 14.55 21.67 5.56
N TYR A 354 14.29 20.54 4.92
CA TYR A 354 13.14 19.69 5.22
C TYR A 354 13.43 18.75 6.39
N ARG A 355 12.38 18.32 7.10
CA ARG A 355 12.51 17.35 8.18
C ARG A 355 12.77 15.94 7.62
N ALA A 356 13.40 15.08 8.43
CA ALA A 356 13.70 13.71 8.06
C ALA A 356 12.43 12.85 7.74
N ASP A 357 11.28 13.22 8.31
CA ASP A 357 9.99 12.54 8.08
C ASP A 357 9.23 13.04 6.82
N GLN A 358 9.79 14.01 6.10
CA GLN A 358 9.22 14.50 4.83
C GLN A 358 9.76 13.77 3.60
N ILE A 359 10.62 12.78 3.80
CA ILE A 359 11.10 11.89 2.76
C ILE A 359 11.12 10.45 3.26
N GLU A 360 10.65 9.53 2.43
CA GLU A 360 10.81 8.09 2.63
C GLU A 360 11.36 7.43 1.37
N VAL A 361 12.29 6.49 1.54
CA VAL A 361 12.87 5.73 0.44
C VAL A 361 12.67 4.24 0.71
N MET A 362 11.84 3.61 -0.09
CA MET A 362 11.53 2.19 0.00
C MET A 362 12.37 1.42 -1.00
N ILE A 363 13.05 0.37 -0.55
CA ILE A 363 13.88 -0.50 -1.40
C ILE A 363 13.18 -1.83 -1.59
N GLY A 364 12.87 -2.17 -2.85
CA GLY A 364 12.24 -3.44 -3.21
C GLY A 364 13.24 -4.51 -3.56
N GLN A 365 13.04 -5.71 -3.00
CA GLN A 365 13.85 -6.88 -3.28
C GLN A 365 13.39 -7.61 -4.55
N LEU A 366 14.18 -8.58 -4.99
CA LEU A 366 14.00 -9.33 -6.22
C LEU A 366 12.69 -10.10 -6.26
N VAL A 367 12.14 -10.21 -7.46
CA VAL A 367 10.98 -11.04 -7.79
C VAL A 367 11.40 -12.07 -8.83
N ASN A 368 11.15 -13.34 -8.54
CA ASN A 368 11.39 -14.44 -9.45
C ASN A 368 10.06 -15.12 -9.82
N LEU A 369 9.99 -15.70 -11.01
CA LEU A 369 8.92 -16.63 -11.37
C LEU A 369 9.43 -18.05 -11.28
N VAL A 370 8.60 -18.95 -10.74
CA VAL A 370 8.84 -20.38 -10.65
C VAL A 370 7.70 -21.13 -11.35
N LYS A 371 8.02 -22.11 -12.15
CA LYS A 371 7.08 -23.04 -12.77
C LYS A 371 7.63 -24.47 -12.65
N ASP A 372 6.83 -25.38 -12.11
CA ASP A 372 7.21 -26.77 -11.87
C ASP A 372 8.55 -26.89 -11.09
N GLY A 373 8.75 -26.04 -10.08
CA GLY A 373 9.94 -25.99 -9.25
C GLY A 373 11.19 -25.43 -9.95
N LYS A 374 11.06 -24.86 -11.16
CA LYS A 374 12.19 -24.30 -11.93
C LYS A 374 11.98 -22.80 -12.18
N PRO A 375 13.06 -22.00 -12.07
CA PRO A 375 12.99 -20.58 -12.38
C PRO A 375 12.64 -20.32 -13.84
N VAL A 376 11.71 -19.40 -14.09
CA VAL A 376 11.42 -18.85 -15.42
C VAL A 376 12.31 -17.62 -15.60
N ARG A 377 13.27 -17.68 -16.52
CA ARG A 377 14.32 -16.65 -16.66
C ARG A 377 14.14 -15.71 -17.84
N MET A 378 13.34 -16.10 -18.84
CA MET A 378 13.24 -15.35 -20.10
C MET A 378 11.79 -15.24 -20.54
N SER A 379 11.44 -14.06 -21.05
CA SER A 379 10.17 -13.78 -21.71
C SER A 379 10.19 -14.32 -23.14
N LYS A 380 9.06 -14.85 -23.60
CA LYS A 380 8.85 -15.18 -25.01
C LYS A 380 8.76 -13.93 -25.90
N ARG A 381 8.29 -12.80 -25.35
CA ARG A 381 8.09 -11.53 -26.06
C ARG A 381 9.33 -10.63 -26.03
N ALA A 382 9.90 -10.43 -24.85
CA ALA A 382 11.03 -9.54 -24.67
C ALA A 382 12.39 -10.20 -24.90
N GLY A 383 12.47 -11.55 -24.90
CA GLY A 383 13.68 -12.30 -25.21
C GLY A 383 14.76 -12.32 -24.11
N THR A 384 14.70 -11.43 -23.14
CA THR A 384 15.74 -11.25 -22.11
C THR A 384 15.25 -11.33 -20.68
N VAL A 385 14.09 -10.74 -20.38
CA VAL A 385 13.51 -10.68 -19.03
C VAL A 385 12.03 -11.00 -19.06
N VAL A 386 11.48 -11.47 -17.94
CA VAL A 386 10.04 -11.68 -17.77
C VAL A 386 9.36 -10.32 -17.55
N THR A 387 8.27 -10.08 -18.27
CA THR A 387 7.56 -8.81 -18.28
C THR A 387 6.26 -8.85 -17.46
N LEU A 388 5.67 -7.68 -17.25
CA LEU A 388 4.33 -7.52 -16.69
C LEU A 388 3.31 -8.32 -17.49
N GLU A 389 3.35 -8.21 -18.81
CA GLU A 389 2.42 -8.90 -19.72
C GLU A 389 2.55 -10.43 -19.62
N ASP A 390 3.78 -10.94 -19.51
CA ASP A 390 4.01 -12.38 -19.32
C ASP A 390 3.40 -12.89 -18.02
N LEU A 391 3.51 -12.14 -16.92
CA LEU A 391 2.91 -12.50 -15.64
C LEU A 391 1.37 -12.46 -15.71
N VAL A 392 0.82 -11.37 -16.27
CA VAL A 392 -0.65 -11.22 -16.40
C VAL A 392 -1.25 -12.28 -17.32
N GLU A 393 -0.57 -12.63 -18.43
CA GLU A 393 -1.00 -13.71 -19.31
C GLU A 393 -1.00 -15.07 -18.59
N ALA A 394 -0.04 -15.30 -17.71
CA ALA A 394 0.08 -16.55 -16.98
C ALA A 394 -0.95 -16.72 -15.87
N VAL A 395 -1.22 -15.68 -15.07
CA VAL A 395 -2.01 -15.81 -13.81
C VAL A 395 -3.19 -14.86 -13.72
N GLY A 396 -3.31 -13.88 -14.60
CA GLY A 396 -4.32 -12.81 -14.54
C GLY A 396 -3.91 -11.64 -13.63
N VAL A 397 -4.60 -10.51 -13.80
CA VAL A 397 -4.30 -9.26 -13.06
C VAL A 397 -4.49 -9.43 -11.56
N ASP A 398 -5.60 -10.00 -11.13
CA ASP A 398 -5.94 -10.14 -9.71
C ASP A 398 -4.90 -10.98 -8.95
N ALA A 399 -4.54 -12.15 -9.49
CA ALA A 399 -3.57 -13.02 -8.86
C ALA A 399 -2.16 -12.40 -8.84
N ALA A 400 -1.77 -11.72 -9.93
CA ALA A 400 -0.50 -11.01 -10.00
C ALA A 400 -0.43 -9.88 -8.96
N ARG A 401 -1.45 -9.02 -8.90
CA ARG A 401 -1.50 -7.90 -7.93
C ARG A 401 -1.50 -8.41 -6.49
N TYR A 402 -2.33 -9.41 -6.19
CA TYR A 402 -2.45 -9.96 -4.84
C TYR A 402 -1.12 -10.54 -4.35
N GLU A 403 -0.46 -11.35 -5.16
CA GLU A 403 0.80 -12.00 -4.77
C GLU A 403 1.95 -10.99 -4.64
N LEU A 404 2.04 -10.02 -5.56
CA LEU A 404 3.07 -8.99 -5.52
C LEU A 404 2.95 -8.04 -4.31
N THR A 405 1.74 -7.86 -3.77
CA THR A 405 1.50 -7.04 -2.57
C THR A 405 1.54 -7.83 -1.26
N ARG A 406 1.56 -9.16 -1.32
CA ARG A 406 1.36 -10.04 -0.16
C ARG A 406 2.50 -10.03 0.85
N TYR A 407 3.69 -9.68 0.41
CA TYR A 407 4.92 -9.68 1.23
C TYR A 407 5.47 -8.28 1.40
N SER A 408 6.19 -8.06 2.50
CA SER A 408 6.98 -6.83 2.68
C SER A 408 7.96 -6.63 1.52
N VAL A 409 8.14 -5.38 1.10
CA VAL A 409 8.96 -5.03 -0.09
C VAL A 409 10.43 -5.40 0.07
N ASP A 410 10.93 -5.45 1.30
CA ASP A 410 12.30 -5.85 1.66
C ASP A 410 12.53 -7.37 1.62
N THR A 411 11.49 -8.15 1.32
CA THR A 411 11.55 -9.61 1.20
C THR A 411 11.62 -10.02 -0.28
N PRO A 412 12.61 -10.79 -0.72
CA PRO A 412 12.59 -11.43 -2.04
C PRO A 412 11.41 -12.38 -2.15
N ILE A 413 10.77 -12.46 -3.31
CA ILE A 413 9.62 -13.34 -3.53
C ILE A 413 9.83 -14.24 -4.75
N ASP A 414 9.39 -15.49 -4.60
CA ASP A 414 9.30 -16.46 -5.68
C ASP A 414 7.81 -16.71 -5.98
N ILE A 415 7.36 -16.32 -7.17
CA ILE A 415 5.97 -16.47 -7.61
C ILE A 415 5.82 -17.83 -8.27
N ASP A 416 5.03 -18.72 -7.65
CA ASP A 416 4.69 -20.03 -8.20
C ASP A 416 3.47 -19.92 -9.13
N LEU A 417 3.73 -20.00 -10.44
CA LEU A 417 2.68 -19.90 -11.47
C LEU A 417 1.65 -21.04 -11.37
N GLY A 418 2.06 -22.24 -10.97
CA GLY A 418 1.16 -23.38 -10.78
C GLY A 418 0.18 -23.16 -9.63
N LEU A 419 0.71 -22.64 -8.51
CA LEU A 419 -0.12 -22.31 -7.34
C LEU A 419 -1.14 -21.22 -7.68
N LEU A 420 -0.71 -20.12 -8.29
CA LEU A 420 -1.59 -18.97 -8.55
C LEU A 420 -2.67 -19.22 -9.62
N THR A 421 -2.52 -20.25 -10.44
CA THR A 421 -3.55 -20.70 -11.40
C THR A 421 -4.48 -21.76 -10.82
N SER A 422 -4.16 -22.31 -9.64
CA SER A 422 -4.97 -23.36 -9.02
C SER A 422 -6.26 -22.82 -8.38
N LYS A 423 -7.33 -23.59 -8.44
CA LYS A 423 -8.59 -23.35 -7.73
C LYS A 423 -8.60 -24.11 -6.40
N SER A 424 -7.68 -23.77 -5.52
CA SER A 424 -7.51 -24.44 -4.22
C SER A 424 -7.36 -23.43 -3.09
N ASN A 425 -7.63 -23.88 -1.87
CA ASN A 425 -7.45 -23.05 -0.67
C ASN A 425 -5.97 -22.69 -0.39
N GLU A 426 -5.02 -23.34 -1.05
CA GLU A 426 -3.60 -23.02 -0.97
C GLU A 426 -3.25 -21.77 -1.78
N ASN A 427 -4.06 -21.46 -2.82
CA ASN A 427 -3.92 -20.24 -3.59
C ASN A 427 -4.52 -19.07 -2.82
N PRO A 428 -3.72 -18.11 -2.33
CA PRO A 428 -4.19 -17.09 -1.40
C PRO A 428 -5.22 -16.14 -2.01
N VAL A 429 -5.08 -15.74 -3.27
CA VAL A 429 -6.06 -14.88 -3.93
C VAL A 429 -7.38 -15.63 -4.16
N TYR A 430 -7.31 -16.88 -4.60
CA TYR A 430 -8.50 -17.71 -4.75
C TYR A 430 -9.25 -17.87 -3.42
N TYR A 431 -8.52 -18.14 -2.34
CA TYR A 431 -9.10 -18.34 -1.01
C TYR A 431 -9.89 -17.11 -0.52
N VAL A 432 -9.37 -15.92 -0.70
CA VAL A 432 -10.03 -14.66 -0.31
C VAL A 432 -11.20 -14.34 -1.24
N GLN A 433 -11.01 -14.42 -2.56
CA GLN A 433 -12.07 -14.17 -3.53
C GLN A 433 -13.21 -15.19 -3.42
N TYR A 434 -12.89 -16.44 -3.10
CA TYR A 434 -13.90 -17.47 -2.87
C TYR A 434 -14.73 -17.17 -1.61
N ALA A 435 -14.11 -16.65 -0.53
CA ALA A 435 -14.87 -16.17 0.63
C ALA A 435 -15.86 -15.07 0.21
N ARG A 436 -15.41 -14.09 -0.58
CA ARG A 436 -16.27 -13.02 -1.10
C ARG A 436 -17.42 -13.53 -1.98
N ALA A 437 -17.15 -14.43 -2.91
CA ALA A 437 -18.18 -15.05 -3.75
C ALA A 437 -19.17 -15.88 -2.94
N ARG A 438 -18.70 -16.57 -1.88
CA ARG A 438 -19.53 -17.33 -0.96
C ARG A 438 -20.48 -16.44 -0.17
N THR A 439 -20.03 -15.28 0.34
CA THR A 439 -20.92 -14.32 1.00
C THR A 439 -22.04 -13.87 0.09
N ALA A 440 -21.76 -13.61 -1.18
CA ALA A 440 -22.76 -13.24 -2.17
C ALA A 440 -23.75 -14.40 -2.48
N ALA A 441 -23.27 -15.64 -2.56
CA ALA A 441 -24.13 -16.81 -2.74
C ALA A 441 -25.06 -17.02 -1.54
N VAL A 442 -24.54 -16.86 -0.31
CA VAL A 442 -25.34 -16.94 0.92
C VAL A 442 -26.45 -15.89 0.93
N ALA A 443 -26.13 -14.64 0.57
CA ALA A 443 -27.12 -13.56 0.50
C ALA A 443 -28.22 -13.87 -0.54
N ARG A 444 -27.87 -14.39 -1.72
CA ARG A 444 -28.86 -14.81 -2.73
C ARG A 444 -29.76 -15.95 -2.23
N ASN A 445 -29.18 -16.98 -1.65
CA ASN A 445 -29.93 -18.11 -1.11
C ASN A 445 -30.87 -17.68 0.03
N ALA A 446 -30.42 -16.76 0.89
CA ALA A 446 -31.25 -16.19 1.95
C ALA A 446 -32.44 -15.41 1.38
N ALA A 447 -32.20 -14.59 0.35
CA ALA A 447 -33.27 -13.84 -0.32
C ALA A 447 -34.31 -14.77 -0.98
N GLU A 448 -33.87 -15.86 -1.64
CA GLU A 448 -34.74 -16.87 -2.22
C GLU A 448 -35.59 -17.60 -1.14
N ALA A 449 -35.05 -17.76 0.07
CA ALA A 449 -35.73 -18.31 1.21
C ALA A 449 -36.61 -17.29 1.97
N GLY A 450 -36.72 -16.04 1.50
CA GLY A 450 -37.52 -14.98 2.11
C GLY A 450 -36.90 -14.33 3.34
N VAL A 451 -35.61 -14.53 3.60
CA VAL A 451 -34.90 -13.86 4.70
C VAL A 451 -34.56 -12.44 4.30
N LYS A 452 -35.04 -11.45 5.05
CA LYS A 452 -34.83 -10.01 4.80
C LYS A 452 -34.37 -9.33 6.08
N VAL A 453 -33.27 -8.58 6.00
CA VAL A 453 -32.74 -7.81 7.14
C VAL A 453 -33.71 -6.70 7.55
N GLU A 454 -34.44 -6.12 6.61
CA GLU A 454 -35.43 -5.05 6.80
C GLU A 454 -36.63 -5.47 7.67
N ASP A 455 -36.92 -6.78 7.77
CA ASP A 455 -38.00 -7.30 8.62
C ASP A 455 -37.62 -7.29 10.11
N GLY A 456 -36.43 -6.80 10.46
CA GLY A 456 -35.91 -6.63 11.81
C GLY A 456 -34.83 -7.62 12.17
N VAL A 457 -33.85 -7.16 12.92
CA VAL A 457 -32.71 -7.93 13.45
C VAL A 457 -32.62 -7.74 14.96
N ASP A 458 -32.13 -8.77 15.63
CA ASP A 458 -31.78 -8.72 17.06
C ASP A 458 -30.31 -9.13 17.20
N THR A 459 -29.44 -8.11 17.31
CA THR A 459 -27.98 -8.30 17.36
C THR A 459 -27.53 -9.08 18.59
N SER A 460 -28.35 -9.18 19.63
CA SER A 460 -28.07 -10.00 20.83
C SER A 460 -28.07 -11.50 20.54
N LEU A 461 -28.66 -11.93 19.40
CA LEU A 461 -28.64 -13.33 18.96
C LEU A 461 -27.31 -13.78 18.34
N LEU A 462 -26.34 -12.86 18.11
CA LEU A 462 -24.98 -13.20 17.68
C LEU A 462 -24.10 -13.56 18.88
N ASP A 463 -24.51 -14.58 19.62
CA ASP A 463 -23.92 -15.00 20.89
C ASP A 463 -23.02 -16.25 20.79
N SER A 464 -23.02 -16.91 19.64
CA SER A 464 -22.16 -18.09 19.46
C SER A 464 -20.67 -17.72 19.39
N ALA A 465 -19.81 -18.67 19.74
CA ALA A 465 -18.37 -18.49 19.63
C ALA A 465 -17.91 -18.13 18.20
N ALA A 466 -18.59 -18.68 17.18
CA ALA A 466 -18.28 -18.40 15.79
C ALA A 466 -18.73 -16.98 15.36
N ASP A 467 -19.91 -16.54 15.82
CA ASP A 467 -20.39 -15.17 15.56
C ASP A 467 -19.43 -14.14 16.12
N GLY A 468 -19.05 -14.29 17.39
CA GLY A 468 -18.12 -13.37 18.02
C GLY A 468 -16.69 -13.42 17.46
N GLU A 469 -16.20 -14.57 16.98
CA GLU A 469 -14.91 -14.65 16.29
C GLU A 469 -14.93 -13.85 14.99
N LEU A 470 -15.98 -13.99 14.19
CA LEU A 470 -16.12 -13.23 12.94
C LEU A 470 -16.27 -11.72 13.22
N LEU A 471 -17.10 -11.33 14.20
CA LEU A 471 -17.24 -9.93 14.62
C LEU A 471 -15.90 -9.31 15.07
N ALA A 472 -15.12 -10.04 15.88
CA ALA A 472 -13.82 -9.58 16.35
C ALA A 472 -12.84 -9.34 15.19
N VAL A 473 -12.82 -10.22 14.17
CA VAL A 473 -11.98 -10.03 12.97
C VAL A 473 -12.47 -8.84 12.15
N LEU A 474 -13.78 -8.71 11.94
CA LEU A 474 -14.37 -7.57 11.21
C LEU A 474 -14.01 -6.24 11.86
N GLY A 475 -14.03 -6.17 13.20
CA GLY A 475 -13.65 -4.98 13.96
C GLY A 475 -12.18 -4.56 13.85
N GLN A 476 -11.30 -5.45 13.40
CA GLN A 476 -9.87 -5.14 13.21
C GLN A 476 -9.57 -4.43 11.89
N PHE A 477 -10.50 -4.36 10.94
CA PHE A 477 -10.25 -3.81 9.62
C PHE A 477 -9.74 -2.36 9.64
N PRO A 478 -10.37 -1.40 10.37
CA PRO A 478 -9.87 -0.03 10.42
C PRO A 478 -8.44 0.07 10.95
N ALA A 479 -8.10 -0.74 11.96
CA ALA A 479 -6.73 -0.79 12.50
C ALA A 479 -5.72 -1.36 11.47
N ALA A 480 -6.10 -2.37 10.71
CA ALA A 480 -5.25 -2.94 9.66
C ALA A 480 -4.96 -1.91 8.55
N VAL A 481 -5.96 -1.14 8.12
CA VAL A 481 -5.80 -0.08 7.12
C VAL A 481 -4.90 1.04 7.65
N ARG A 482 -5.17 1.51 8.87
CA ARG A 482 -4.37 2.54 9.53
C ARG A 482 -2.90 2.15 9.67
N ASP A 483 -2.62 0.92 10.09
CA ASP A 483 -1.24 0.43 10.26
C ASP A 483 -0.55 0.24 8.91
N ALA A 484 -1.29 -0.22 7.88
CA ALA A 484 -0.76 -0.30 6.51
C ALA A 484 -0.35 1.08 5.97
N ALA A 485 -1.15 2.12 6.23
CA ALA A 485 -0.83 3.50 5.85
C ALA A 485 0.33 4.06 6.66
N LYS A 486 0.30 3.88 7.99
CA LYS A 486 1.30 4.44 8.91
C LYS A 486 2.71 3.91 8.66
N PHE A 487 2.82 2.63 8.34
CA PHE A 487 4.12 1.96 8.12
C PHE A 487 4.48 1.81 6.63
N TYR A 488 3.65 2.31 5.72
CA TYR A 488 3.79 2.13 4.28
C TYR A 488 3.87 0.64 3.87
N GLU A 489 3.03 -0.19 4.50
CA GLU A 489 3.06 -1.65 4.40
C GLU A 489 1.70 -2.22 3.92
N PRO A 490 1.34 -2.09 2.63
CA PRO A 490 0.06 -2.58 2.11
C PRO A 490 -0.14 -4.09 2.29
N HIS A 491 0.92 -4.89 2.45
CA HIS A 491 0.83 -6.33 2.73
C HIS A 491 0.07 -6.67 4.04
N ARG A 492 -0.11 -5.70 4.94
CA ARG A 492 -0.96 -5.87 6.14
C ARG A 492 -2.42 -6.08 5.77
N VAL A 493 -2.88 -5.50 4.66
CA VAL A 493 -4.23 -5.71 4.14
C VAL A 493 -4.40 -7.15 3.62
N ASN A 494 -3.42 -7.68 2.88
CA ASN A 494 -3.45 -9.08 2.43
C ASN A 494 -3.55 -10.05 3.63
N ARG A 495 -2.70 -9.86 4.63
CA ARG A 495 -2.70 -10.69 5.84
C ARG A 495 -4.05 -10.63 6.57
N TYR A 496 -4.61 -9.44 6.68
CA TYR A 496 -5.94 -9.25 7.27
C TYR A 496 -7.03 -9.98 6.47
N LEU A 497 -7.03 -9.86 5.14
CA LEU A 497 -8.00 -10.52 4.27
C LEU A 497 -7.94 -12.05 4.36
N GLU A 498 -6.75 -12.63 4.44
CA GLU A 498 -6.58 -14.08 4.64
C GLU A 498 -7.14 -14.51 6.01
N GLN A 499 -6.93 -13.71 7.05
CA GLN A 499 -7.52 -13.95 8.38
C GLN A 499 -9.05 -13.84 8.35
N LEU A 500 -9.59 -12.82 7.69
CA LEU A 500 -11.04 -12.64 7.54
C LEU A 500 -11.68 -13.77 6.74
N ALA A 501 -11.05 -14.18 5.64
CA ALA A 501 -11.53 -15.32 4.84
C ALA A 501 -11.57 -16.61 5.67
N SER A 502 -10.54 -16.87 6.48
CA SER A 502 -10.49 -18.02 7.39
C SER A 502 -11.61 -17.98 8.44
N ALA A 503 -11.80 -16.83 9.09
CA ALA A 503 -12.87 -16.64 10.08
C ALA A 503 -14.26 -16.83 9.44
N TYR A 504 -14.48 -16.28 8.26
CA TYR A 504 -15.74 -16.42 7.54
C TYR A 504 -16.02 -17.87 7.13
N HIS A 505 -15.04 -18.60 6.58
CA HIS A 505 -15.20 -20.00 6.21
C HIS A 505 -15.53 -20.89 7.42
N SER A 506 -14.88 -20.63 8.56
CA SER A 506 -15.16 -21.31 9.82
C SER A 506 -16.57 -21.02 10.33
N TRP A 507 -16.98 -19.76 10.30
CA TRP A 507 -18.32 -19.32 10.67
C TRP A 507 -19.40 -19.95 9.76
N TYR A 508 -19.21 -19.92 8.45
CA TYR A 508 -20.14 -20.50 7.48
C TYR A 508 -20.35 -22.01 7.70
N GLY A 509 -19.31 -22.73 8.11
CA GLY A 509 -19.37 -24.17 8.36
C GLY A 509 -20.29 -24.58 9.52
N VAL A 510 -20.54 -23.66 10.47
CA VAL A 510 -21.33 -23.95 11.68
C VAL A 510 -22.57 -23.06 11.83
N SER A 511 -22.70 -22.01 11.04
CA SER A 511 -23.78 -21.02 11.13
C SER A 511 -24.71 -21.12 9.93
N ARG A 512 -25.99 -21.10 10.18
CA ARG A 512 -27.02 -21.17 9.14
C ARG A 512 -27.68 -19.81 8.97
N VAL A 513 -27.71 -19.30 7.75
CA VAL A 513 -28.30 -18.01 7.40
C VAL A 513 -29.71 -18.15 6.82
N ALA A 514 -29.98 -19.28 6.11
CA ALA A 514 -31.30 -19.57 5.56
C ALA A 514 -31.96 -20.76 6.27
N PRO A 515 -33.28 -20.77 6.44
CA PRO A 515 -34.00 -21.91 6.98
C PRO A 515 -33.92 -23.12 6.03
N LYS A 516 -34.13 -24.33 6.56
CA LYS A 516 -34.39 -25.52 5.73
C LYS A 516 -35.80 -25.42 5.15
N ALA A 517 -36.10 -26.25 4.14
CA ALA A 517 -37.32 -26.20 3.35
C ALA A 517 -38.64 -26.11 4.16
N ASP A 518 -38.70 -26.69 5.36
CA ASP A 518 -39.90 -26.72 6.20
C ASP A 518 -39.81 -25.85 7.46
N GLU A 519 -38.76 -25.02 7.58
CA GLU A 519 -38.54 -24.14 8.72
C GLU A 519 -39.01 -22.71 8.41
N GLU A 520 -39.58 -22.04 9.40
CA GLU A 520 -39.89 -20.61 9.28
C GLU A 520 -38.64 -19.72 9.41
N VAL A 521 -38.70 -18.58 8.76
CA VAL A 521 -37.67 -17.54 8.92
C VAL A 521 -37.70 -16.97 10.35
N THR A 522 -36.55 -16.97 11.03
CA THR A 522 -36.41 -16.45 12.40
C THR A 522 -35.55 -15.19 12.44
N ASP A 523 -35.59 -14.47 13.56
CA ASP A 523 -34.74 -13.31 13.80
C ASP A 523 -33.25 -13.69 13.72
N LEU A 524 -32.88 -14.88 14.16
CA LEU A 524 -31.51 -15.39 14.05
C LEU A 524 -31.06 -15.51 12.59
N HIS A 525 -31.91 -15.98 11.68
CA HIS A 525 -31.60 -16.03 10.24
C HIS A 525 -31.35 -14.61 9.70
N ARG A 526 -32.21 -13.65 10.03
CA ARG A 526 -32.08 -12.23 9.63
C ARG A 526 -30.80 -11.60 10.17
N THR A 527 -30.52 -11.84 11.45
CA THR A 527 -29.34 -11.28 12.11
C THR A 527 -28.04 -11.90 11.58
N ARG A 528 -28.03 -13.19 11.28
CA ARG A 528 -26.89 -13.84 10.61
C ARG A 528 -26.70 -13.39 9.16
N LEU A 529 -27.80 -13.05 8.46
CA LEU A 529 -27.69 -12.42 7.14
C LEU A 529 -27.01 -11.04 7.23
N LEU A 530 -27.34 -10.25 8.26
CA LEU A 530 -26.66 -8.98 8.52
C LEU A 530 -25.15 -9.18 8.73
N LEU A 531 -24.75 -10.17 9.53
CA LEU A 531 -23.33 -10.51 9.76
C LEU A 531 -22.63 -10.98 8.47
N ASN A 532 -23.30 -11.80 7.66
CA ASN A 532 -22.82 -12.19 6.33
C ASN A 532 -22.58 -10.98 5.43
N ASN A 533 -23.51 -10.03 5.41
CA ASN A 533 -23.42 -8.83 4.59
C ASN A 533 -22.30 -7.90 5.07
N ALA A 534 -22.05 -7.83 6.38
CA ALA A 534 -20.90 -7.14 6.95
C ALA A 534 -19.57 -7.77 6.48
N ALA A 535 -19.45 -9.10 6.53
CA ALA A 535 -18.28 -9.80 6.03
C ALA A 535 -18.08 -9.59 4.51
N GLN A 536 -19.17 -9.61 3.75
CA GLN A 536 -19.18 -9.32 2.33
C GLN A 536 -18.61 -7.93 2.03
N GLN A 537 -19.04 -6.92 2.78
CA GLN A 537 -18.60 -5.54 2.60
C GLN A 537 -17.11 -5.37 2.92
N VAL A 538 -16.64 -5.93 4.03
CA VAL A 538 -15.24 -5.79 4.44
C VAL A 538 -14.29 -6.52 3.50
N LEU A 539 -14.66 -7.73 3.02
CA LEU A 539 -13.90 -8.44 1.98
C LEU A 539 -13.76 -7.59 0.71
N ALA A 540 -14.86 -6.96 0.28
CA ALA A 540 -14.85 -6.08 -0.90
C ALA A 540 -13.96 -4.83 -0.67
N ASN A 541 -14.09 -4.17 0.48
CA ASN A 541 -13.30 -2.99 0.82
C ASN A 541 -11.80 -3.33 0.83
N GLY A 542 -11.41 -4.42 1.48
CA GLY A 542 -10.01 -4.85 1.56
C GLY A 542 -9.41 -5.24 0.21
N LEU A 543 -10.14 -5.99 -0.62
CA LEU A 543 -9.71 -6.33 -1.98
C LEU A 543 -9.54 -5.07 -2.84
N ASN A 544 -10.45 -4.10 -2.72
CA ASN A 544 -10.36 -2.84 -3.45
C ASN A 544 -9.12 -2.03 -3.06
N LEU A 545 -8.69 -2.04 -1.78
CA LEU A 545 -7.45 -1.40 -1.34
C LEU A 545 -6.20 -2.00 -2.01
N LEU A 546 -6.25 -3.27 -2.41
CA LEU A 546 -5.18 -3.92 -3.16
C LEU A 546 -5.31 -3.76 -4.69
N GLY A 547 -6.41 -3.15 -5.15
CA GLY A 547 -6.75 -3.09 -6.57
C GLY A 547 -7.04 -4.48 -7.17
N VAL A 548 -7.61 -5.36 -6.37
CA VAL A 548 -8.02 -6.71 -6.74
C VAL A 548 -9.55 -6.77 -6.78
N SER A 549 -10.11 -7.45 -7.75
CA SER A 549 -11.55 -7.55 -7.89
C SER A 549 -12.21 -8.35 -6.76
N ALA A 550 -13.45 -8.00 -6.43
CA ALA A 550 -14.26 -8.66 -5.42
C ALA A 550 -15.44 -9.39 -6.08
N PRO A 551 -15.22 -10.58 -6.69
CA PRO A 551 -16.22 -11.26 -7.50
C PRO A 551 -17.38 -11.77 -6.64
N GLU A 552 -18.58 -11.73 -7.20
CA GLU A 552 -19.79 -12.29 -6.59
C GLU A 552 -20.04 -13.75 -7.00
N ARG A 553 -19.31 -14.24 -8.00
CA ARG A 553 -19.36 -15.61 -8.53
C ARG A 553 -17.97 -16.05 -8.97
N MET A 554 -17.63 -17.28 -8.72
CA MET A 554 -16.38 -17.92 -9.14
C MET A 554 -16.66 -19.30 -9.72
#